data_1693c63d0a08444752b21da8164f970d
#
_entry.id   1693c63d0a08444752b21da8164f970d
#
_cell.length_a   1.000
_cell.length_b   1.000
_cell.length_c   1.000
_cell.angle_alpha   90.00
_cell.angle_beta   90.00
_cell.angle_gamma   90.00
#
_symmetry.space_group_name_H-M   'P 1'
#
loop_
_entity.id
_entity.type
_entity.pdbx_description
1 polymer ?
#
loop_
_entity_poly.entity_id
_entity_poly.type
_entity_poly.pdbx_seq_one_letter_code
_entity_poly.pdbx_strand_id
1 'polypeptide(L)'
;MPVPHFNIKITQRSKGNSAVAGAAYQAGEKLFSEYDQKTKNYTCKKEVVYAEIMLPPNAPPEYADRATLWNSVEEIEKQWNSQLARRFVAALPREVPMELLPQMVKEYCEEHFVSKGMCCDFAIHDPDPPGHNPHCHFMLTMRAIDENGKWLPKSRKVYDLDENGERIRLPSGNRKSHKENKSYYRHFTVINFAKPY
;
A
#
# COMPACT_ATOMS: atom_id res chain seq x y z
N MET A 1 -16.29 16.39 16.42
CA MET A 1 -15.86 15.01 16.03
C MET A 1 -15.44 15.04 14.60
N PRO A 2 -14.23 14.60 14.26
CA PRO A 2 -13.87 14.41 12.85
C PRO A 2 -14.77 13.33 12.27
N VAL A 3 -15.32 13.58 11.10
CA VAL A 3 -16.07 12.57 10.36
C VAL A 3 -15.04 11.57 9.84
N PRO A 4 -15.08 10.29 10.24
CA PRO A 4 -14.15 9.31 9.75
C PRO A 4 -14.37 9.14 8.25
N HIS A 5 -13.47 9.70 7.46
CA HIS A 5 -13.47 9.50 6.01
C HIS A 5 -12.44 8.43 5.68
N PHE A 6 -12.94 7.27 5.25
CA PHE A 6 -12.09 6.17 4.83
C PHE A 6 -12.52 5.67 3.46
N ASN A 7 -11.65 5.81 2.46
CA ASN A 7 -11.91 5.39 1.09
C ASN A 7 -10.73 4.57 0.57
N ILE A 8 -10.99 3.30 0.26
CA ILE A 8 -9.99 2.41 -0.33
C ILE A 8 -10.14 2.36 -1.83
N LYS A 9 -9.04 2.58 -2.55
CA LYS A 9 -8.95 2.49 -4.00
C LYS A 9 -7.81 1.57 -4.41
N ILE A 10 -8.03 0.81 -5.48
CA ILE A 10 -6.98 0.01 -6.12
C ILE A 10 -6.45 0.80 -7.32
N THR A 11 -5.15 1.05 -7.32
CA THR A 11 -4.43 1.54 -8.52
C THR A 11 -4.31 0.38 -9.49
N GLN A 12 -4.98 0.46 -10.61
CA GLN A 12 -5.02 -0.61 -11.61
C GLN A 12 -4.57 -0.10 -12.97
N ARG A 13 -3.66 -0.83 -13.63
CA ARG A 13 -3.07 -0.41 -14.92
C ARG A 13 -4.11 -0.29 -16.03
N SER A 14 -5.03 -1.24 -16.14
CA SER A 14 -6.09 -1.22 -17.18
C SER A 14 -7.05 -0.01 -17.09
N LYS A 15 -7.02 0.72 -15.98
CA LYS A 15 -7.76 1.98 -15.80
C LYS A 15 -6.91 3.22 -16.13
N GLY A 16 -5.76 3.04 -16.76
CA GLY A 16 -4.82 4.12 -17.07
C GLY A 16 -4.07 4.67 -15.84
N ASN A 17 -4.12 3.97 -14.71
CA ASN A 17 -3.43 4.42 -13.50
C ASN A 17 -2.00 3.91 -13.44
N SER A 18 -1.10 4.73 -12.87
CA SER A 18 0.29 4.41 -12.58
C SER A 18 0.55 4.47 -11.08
N ALA A 19 1.34 3.53 -10.56
CA ALA A 19 1.78 3.55 -9.18
C ALA A 19 2.75 4.73 -8.95
N VAL A 20 3.69 4.93 -9.86
CA VAL A 20 4.63 6.05 -9.81
C VAL A 20 3.91 7.40 -9.80
N ALA A 21 2.88 7.58 -10.64
CA ALA A 21 2.07 8.80 -10.64
C ALA A 21 1.31 9.00 -9.31
N GLY A 22 0.80 7.89 -8.73
CA GLY A 22 0.11 7.94 -7.45
C GLY A 22 1.03 8.35 -6.31
N ALA A 23 2.25 7.82 -6.28
CA ALA A 23 3.27 8.13 -5.29
C ALA A 23 3.77 9.57 -5.41
N ALA A 24 4.08 10.01 -6.65
CA ALA A 24 4.46 11.38 -6.92
C ALA A 24 3.38 12.38 -6.48
N TYR A 25 2.11 12.06 -6.75
CA TYR A 25 0.98 12.90 -6.36
C TYR A 25 0.84 13.03 -4.84
N GLN A 26 0.90 11.91 -4.09
CA GLN A 26 0.70 11.98 -2.64
C GLN A 26 1.88 12.66 -1.93
N ALA A 27 3.10 12.47 -2.41
CA ALA A 27 4.30 13.04 -1.79
C ALA A 27 4.63 14.47 -2.29
N GLY A 28 3.93 14.96 -3.33
CA GLY A 28 4.27 16.27 -3.92
C GLY A 28 5.62 16.26 -4.63
N GLU A 29 6.02 15.15 -5.22
CA GLU A 29 7.34 14.97 -5.82
C GLU A 29 7.32 14.91 -7.33
N LYS A 30 8.53 14.93 -7.91
CA LYS A 30 8.78 14.71 -9.33
C LYS A 30 9.45 13.36 -9.50
N LEU A 31 8.74 12.37 -10.06
CA LEU A 31 9.24 11.01 -10.27
C LEU A 31 9.19 10.64 -11.75
N PHE A 32 10.18 9.87 -12.19
CA PHE A 32 10.21 9.30 -13.54
C PHE A 32 9.58 7.89 -13.52
N SER A 33 8.63 7.64 -14.42
CA SER A 33 8.00 6.33 -14.61
C SER A 33 8.67 5.61 -15.78
N GLU A 34 9.31 4.49 -15.48
CA GLU A 34 9.98 3.65 -16.48
C GLU A 34 8.97 2.91 -17.37
N TYR A 35 7.79 2.61 -16.87
CA TYR A 35 6.76 1.93 -17.62
C TYR A 35 6.24 2.72 -18.82
N ASP A 36 5.93 4.00 -18.65
CA ASP A 36 5.41 4.86 -19.71
C ASP A 36 6.39 5.91 -20.19
N GLN A 37 7.64 5.88 -19.70
CA GLN A 37 8.75 6.77 -20.06
C GLN A 37 8.37 8.26 -19.87
N LYS A 38 7.62 8.56 -18.80
CA LYS A 38 7.13 9.91 -18.52
C LYS A 38 7.48 10.37 -17.12
N THR A 39 7.83 11.63 -17.01
CA THR A 39 7.99 12.29 -15.71
C THR A 39 6.62 12.68 -15.15
N LYS A 40 6.37 12.27 -13.91
CA LYS A 40 5.20 12.66 -13.11
C LYS A 40 5.64 13.79 -12.17
N ASN A 41 5.15 14.98 -12.37
CA ASN A 41 5.57 16.15 -11.59
C ASN A 41 4.38 16.77 -10.83
N TYR A 42 4.47 16.73 -9.50
CA TYR A 42 3.47 17.28 -8.58
C TYR A 42 4.08 18.18 -7.52
N THR A 43 5.26 18.76 -7.80
CA THR A 43 5.98 19.66 -6.87
C THR A 43 5.26 20.98 -6.57
N CYS A 44 4.18 21.25 -7.29
CA CYS A 44 3.32 22.42 -6.99
C CYS A 44 2.43 22.23 -5.77
N LYS A 45 2.31 21.00 -5.22
CA LYS A 45 1.51 20.71 -4.03
C LYS A 45 2.20 21.24 -2.78
N LYS A 46 1.55 22.15 -2.08
CA LYS A 46 2.08 22.81 -0.87
C LYS A 46 1.54 22.21 0.43
N GLU A 47 0.43 21.46 0.34
CA GLU A 47 -0.25 20.85 1.48
C GLU A 47 0.48 19.64 2.08
N VAL A 48 1.54 19.14 1.45
CA VAL A 48 2.31 17.99 1.94
C VAL A 48 3.25 18.46 3.04
N VAL A 49 2.98 18.08 4.27
CA VAL A 49 3.79 18.48 5.45
C VAL A 49 4.76 17.39 5.88
N TYR A 50 4.48 16.14 5.54
CA TYR A 50 5.35 15.00 5.83
C TYR A 50 5.12 13.87 4.83
N ALA A 51 6.19 13.21 4.40
CA ALA A 51 6.09 12.01 3.57
C ALA A 51 7.25 11.06 3.86
N GLU A 52 6.95 9.77 4.00
CA GLU A 52 7.95 8.73 4.32
C GLU A 52 7.54 7.39 3.71
N ILE A 53 8.55 6.56 3.42
CA ILE A 53 8.38 5.17 3.05
C ILE A 53 8.85 4.30 4.21
N MET A 54 7.99 3.44 4.71
CA MET A 54 8.32 2.41 5.68
C MET A 54 8.49 1.07 4.99
N LEU A 55 9.61 0.43 5.27
CA LEU A 55 10.01 -0.83 4.66
C LEU A 55 10.00 -1.98 5.69
N PRO A 56 9.56 -3.18 5.31
CA PRO A 56 9.77 -4.35 6.15
C PRO A 56 11.29 -4.64 6.30
N PRO A 57 11.70 -5.32 7.39
CA PRO A 57 13.12 -5.49 7.74
C PRO A 57 14.00 -6.11 6.64
N ASN A 58 13.39 -6.96 5.81
CA ASN A 58 14.09 -7.67 4.74
C ASN A 58 13.96 -7.02 3.37
N ALA A 59 13.36 -5.83 3.30
CA ALA A 59 13.24 -5.13 2.02
C ALA A 59 14.60 -4.63 1.54
N PRO A 60 14.85 -4.62 0.23
CA PRO A 60 16.01 -3.96 -0.34
C PRO A 60 16.06 -2.49 0.12
N PRO A 61 17.21 -2.01 0.65
CA PRO A 61 17.31 -0.65 1.18
C PRO A 61 17.07 0.43 0.13
N GLU A 62 17.30 0.14 -1.14
CA GLU A 62 17.03 1.04 -2.26
C GLU A 62 15.55 1.37 -2.43
N TYR A 63 14.64 0.56 -1.86
CA TYR A 63 13.20 0.86 -1.85
C TYR A 63 12.82 2.01 -0.91
N ALA A 64 13.78 2.55 -0.15
CA ALA A 64 13.59 3.83 0.54
C ALA A 64 13.48 5.02 -0.45
N ASP A 65 14.00 4.87 -1.68
CA ASP A 65 13.74 5.79 -2.78
C ASP A 65 12.38 5.50 -3.43
N ARG A 66 11.54 6.52 -3.48
CA ARG A 66 10.15 6.39 -3.94
C ARG A 66 10.05 6.01 -5.42
N ALA A 67 10.92 6.55 -6.26
CA ALA A 67 10.95 6.21 -7.68
C ALA A 67 11.35 4.74 -7.87
N THR A 68 12.39 4.29 -7.17
CA THR A 68 12.88 2.90 -7.22
C THR A 68 11.82 1.92 -6.76
N LEU A 69 11.17 2.17 -5.61
CA LEU A 69 10.11 1.29 -5.09
C LEU A 69 8.96 1.13 -6.09
N TRP A 70 8.40 2.24 -6.57
CA TRP A 70 7.19 2.17 -7.38
C TRP A 70 7.43 1.75 -8.82
N ASN A 71 8.62 2.00 -9.38
CA ASN A 71 9.04 1.40 -10.65
C ASN A 71 9.24 -0.12 -10.52
N SER A 72 9.87 -0.60 -9.45
CA SER A 72 9.99 -2.04 -9.16
C SER A 72 8.63 -2.73 -9.03
N VAL A 73 7.65 -2.08 -8.40
CA VAL A 73 6.27 -2.58 -8.34
C VAL A 73 5.65 -2.65 -9.74
N GLU A 74 5.81 -1.63 -10.57
CA GLU A 74 5.27 -1.64 -11.93
C GLU A 74 5.95 -2.68 -12.83
N GLU A 75 7.23 -2.94 -12.61
CA GLU A 75 8.00 -3.96 -13.32
C GLU A 75 7.53 -5.38 -13.00
N ILE A 76 7.34 -5.74 -11.71
CA ILE A 76 6.88 -7.08 -11.33
C ILE A 76 5.42 -7.34 -11.74
N GLU A 77 4.61 -6.31 -11.88
CA GLU A 77 3.21 -6.37 -12.25
C GLU A 77 3.01 -6.26 -13.77
N LYS A 78 3.45 -7.26 -14.53
CA LYS A 78 3.57 -7.21 -16.00
C LYS A 78 2.25 -7.20 -16.77
N GLN A 79 1.15 -7.71 -16.19
CA GLN A 79 -0.10 -7.83 -16.92
C GLN A 79 -0.81 -6.47 -17.06
N TRP A 80 -1.49 -6.28 -18.20
CA TRP A 80 -2.21 -5.05 -18.51
C TRP A 80 -3.30 -4.71 -17.48
N ASN A 81 -3.92 -5.72 -16.86
CA ASN A 81 -4.95 -5.56 -15.84
C ASN A 81 -4.42 -5.65 -14.40
N SER A 82 -3.10 -5.59 -14.20
CA SER A 82 -2.49 -5.70 -12.88
C SER A 82 -2.97 -4.62 -11.92
N GLN A 83 -3.21 -5.04 -10.70
CA GLN A 83 -3.38 -4.16 -9.55
C GLN A 83 -1.98 -3.80 -9.04
N LEU A 84 -1.64 -2.51 -9.05
CA LEU A 84 -0.31 -2.00 -8.76
C LEU A 84 -0.15 -1.64 -7.29
N ALA A 85 -1.15 -0.96 -6.73
CA ALA A 85 -1.11 -0.50 -5.35
C ALA A 85 -2.51 -0.46 -4.75
N ARG A 86 -2.57 -0.53 -3.44
CA ARG A 86 -3.75 -0.19 -2.66
C ARG A 86 -3.55 1.18 -2.04
N ARG A 87 -4.53 2.04 -2.22
CA ARG A 87 -4.50 3.41 -1.71
C ARG A 87 -5.70 3.65 -0.82
N PHE A 88 -5.48 4.36 0.26
CA PHE A 88 -6.58 4.89 1.07
C PHE A 88 -6.18 6.23 1.68
N VAL A 89 -7.17 6.96 2.12
CA VAL A 89 -7.01 8.24 2.81
C VAL A 89 -7.73 8.11 4.15
N ALA A 90 -7.07 8.56 5.20
CA ALA A 90 -7.63 8.61 6.54
C ALA A 90 -7.53 10.02 7.10
N ALA A 91 -8.62 10.53 7.65
CA ALA A 91 -8.60 11.77 8.40
C ALA A 91 -7.76 11.59 9.69
N LEU A 92 -6.97 12.59 10.01
CA LEU A 92 -6.17 12.62 11.24
C LEU A 92 -6.88 13.44 12.33
N PRO A 93 -6.71 13.07 13.61
CA PRO A 93 -7.33 13.80 14.70
C PRO A 93 -6.71 15.19 14.84
N ARG A 94 -7.55 16.22 14.87
CA ARG A 94 -7.12 17.62 15.00
C ARG A 94 -6.64 17.96 16.41
N GLU A 95 -6.98 17.12 17.36
CA GLU A 95 -6.61 17.24 18.77
C GLU A 95 -5.15 16.87 19.04
N VAL A 96 -4.53 16.13 18.09
CA VAL A 96 -3.13 15.74 18.18
C VAL A 96 -2.26 16.82 17.54
N PRO A 97 -1.21 17.32 18.23
CA PRO A 97 -0.26 18.25 17.65
C PRO A 97 0.36 17.70 16.34
N MET A 98 0.57 18.58 15.37
CA MET A 98 1.09 18.20 14.05
C MET A 98 2.43 17.45 14.15
N GLU A 99 3.27 17.81 15.10
CA GLU A 99 4.59 17.20 15.31
C GLU A 99 4.51 15.73 15.75
N LEU A 100 3.39 15.32 16.36
CA LEU A 100 3.17 13.95 16.83
C LEU A 100 2.48 13.07 15.78
N LEU A 101 1.84 13.66 14.79
CA LEU A 101 1.12 12.91 13.74
C LEU A 101 2.01 11.94 12.96
N PRO A 102 3.26 12.29 12.56
CA PRO A 102 4.13 11.34 11.88
C PRO A 102 4.41 10.08 12.71
N GLN A 103 4.69 10.22 14.00
CA GLN A 103 4.95 9.09 14.88
C GLN A 103 3.71 8.19 15.02
N MET A 104 2.54 8.77 15.24
CA MET A 104 1.27 8.04 15.32
C MET A 104 0.98 7.25 14.02
N VAL A 105 1.22 7.87 12.86
CA VAL A 105 1.03 7.20 11.56
C VAL A 105 2.04 6.08 11.35
N LYS A 106 3.30 6.25 11.77
CA LYS A 106 4.32 5.21 11.70
C LYS A 106 3.94 3.98 12.53
N GLU A 107 3.52 4.18 13.77
CA GLU A 107 3.09 3.08 14.65
C GLU A 107 1.93 2.30 14.02
N TYR A 108 0.96 3.00 13.46
CA TYR A 108 -0.13 2.39 12.73
C TYR A 108 0.36 1.60 11.49
N CYS A 109 1.26 2.16 10.70
CA CYS A 109 1.82 1.48 9.52
C CYS A 109 2.61 0.23 9.91
N GLU A 110 3.40 0.31 10.97
CA GLU A 110 4.18 -0.82 11.47
C GLU A 110 3.28 -1.97 11.90
N GLU A 111 2.30 -1.69 12.76
CA GLU A 111 1.40 -2.71 13.28
C GLU A 111 0.57 -3.40 12.18
N HIS A 112 0.07 -2.63 11.22
CA HIS A 112 -0.93 -3.13 10.28
C HIS A 112 -0.37 -3.58 8.93
N PHE A 113 0.79 -3.07 8.48
CA PHE A 113 1.29 -3.29 7.13
C PHE A 113 2.74 -3.77 7.08
N VAL A 114 3.65 -3.03 7.69
CA VAL A 114 5.09 -3.30 7.59
C VAL A 114 5.46 -4.62 8.26
N SER A 115 4.94 -4.87 9.46
CA SER A 115 5.09 -6.16 10.17
C SER A 115 4.59 -7.37 9.37
N LYS A 116 3.76 -7.16 8.35
CA LYS A 116 3.23 -8.18 7.44
C LYS A 116 4.01 -8.27 6.13
N GLY A 117 5.13 -7.59 6.03
CA GLY A 117 6.03 -7.63 4.89
C GLY A 117 5.68 -6.67 3.74
N MET A 118 4.74 -5.74 3.93
CA MET A 118 4.38 -4.75 2.92
C MET A 118 5.22 -3.48 3.05
N CYS A 119 5.59 -2.87 1.91
CA CYS A 119 6.07 -1.50 1.93
C CYS A 119 4.87 -0.55 2.04
N CYS A 120 5.00 0.44 2.90
CA CYS A 120 4.00 1.47 3.13
C CYS A 120 4.60 2.84 2.81
N ASP A 121 4.11 3.48 1.76
CA ASP A 121 4.42 4.86 1.41
C ASP A 121 3.26 5.74 1.89
N PHE A 122 3.52 6.70 2.77
CA PHE A 122 2.49 7.58 3.27
C PHE A 122 2.89 9.04 3.21
N ALA A 123 1.88 9.91 3.13
CA ALA A 123 2.08 11.34 3.15
C ALA A 123 0.96 12.03 3.96
N ILE A 124 1.34 12.90 4.87
CA ILE A 124 0.44 13.73 5.66
C ILE A 124 0.23 15.05 4.93
N HIS A 125 -1.02 15.37 4.74
CA HIS A 125 -1.45 16.62 4.13
C HIS A 125 -2.19 17.48 5.15
N ASP A 126 -1.83 18.74 5.17
CA ASP A 126 -2.52 19.79 5.93
C ASP A 126 -2.95 20.90 4.96
N PRO A 127 -4.10 20.74 4.28
CA PRO A 127 -4.58 21.74 3.33
C PRO A 127 -4.99 23.04 4.01
N ASP A 128 -4.80 24.15 3.31
CA ASP A 128 -5.14 25.49 3.78
C ASP A 128 -6.63 25.67 4.12
N PRO A 129 -6.97 26.52 5.12
CA PRO A 129 -8.35 26.95 5.39
C PRO A 129 -9.02 27.66 4.20
N PRO A 130 -10.35 27.69 4.10
CA PRO A 130 -11.34 27.10 5.02
C PRO A 130 -11.72 25.67 4.70
N GLY A 131 -12.18 24.94 5.70
CA GLY A 131 -12.80 23.62 5.51
C GLY A 131 -11.86 22.43 5.37
N HIS A 132 -10.59 22.63 5.59
CA HIS A 132 -9.58 21.59 5.54
C HIS A 132 -9.67 20.63 6.72
N ASN A 133 -9.22 19.41 6.48
CA ASN A 133 -9.08 18.39 7.50
C ASN A 133 -7.72 17.71 7.31
N PRO A 134 -6.82 17.77 8.28
CA PRO A 134 -5.55 17.05 8.21
C PRO A 134 -5.81 15.58 7.93
N HIS A 135 -5.12 15.02 6.94
CA HIS A 135 -5.35 13.66 6.50
C HIS A 135 -4.07 13.01 6.00
N CYS A 136 -4.02 11.69 6.09
CA CYS A 136 -2.91 10.91 5.61
C CYS A 136 -3.32 10.10 4.39
N HIS A 137 -2.53 10.20 3.34
CA HIS A 137 -2.58 9.33 2.18
C HIS A 137 -1.67 8.14 2.41
N PHE A 138 -2.19 6.95 2.18
CA PHE A 138 -1.43 5.71 2.26
C PHE A 138 -1.42 5.02 0.90
N MET A 139 -0.28 4.48 0.56
CA MET A 139 -0.08 3.66 -0.60
C MET A 139 0.72 2.41 -0.24
N LEU A 140 0.11 1.24 -0.41
CA LEU A 140 0.64 -0.04 0.00
C LEU A 140 0.97 -0.90 -1.21
N THR A 141 2.06 -1.66 -1.13
CA THR A 141 2.37 -2.67 -2.13
C THR A 141 1.36 -3.81 -2.09
N MET A 142 1.04 -4.37 -3.26
CA MET A 142 0.12 -5.51 -3.38
C MET A 142 0.79 -6.84 -3.03
N ARG A 143 2.10 -6.86 -2.95
CA ARG A 143 2.93 -8.01 -2.58
C ARG A 143 3.69 -7.69 -1.32
N ALA A 144 3.88 -8.70 -0.48
CA ALA A 144 4.84 -8.64 0.60
C ALA A 144 6.24 -9.00 0.07
N ILE A 145 7.25 -8.64 0.82
CA ILE A 145 8.65 -9.02 0.60
C ILE A 145 8.97 -10.21 1.52
N ASP A 146 9.69 -11.20 0.99
CA ASP A 146 10.13 -12.36 1.75
C ASP A 146 11.44 -12.07 2.52
N GLU A 147 11.91 -13.08 3.27
CA GLU A 147 13.18 -13.03 4.06
C GLU A 147 14.44 -12.79 3.20
N ASN A 148 14.34 -13.01 1.89
CA ASN A 148 15.44 -12.82 0.93
C ASN A 148 15.30 -11.51 0.12
N GLY A 149 14.40 -10.61 0.51
CA GLY A 149 14.18 -9.35 -0.17
C GLY A 149 13.40 -9.45 -1.49
N LYS A 150 12.72 -10.57 -1.76
CA LYS A 150 12.01 -10.82 -3.02
C LYS A 150 10.51 -10.65 -2.86
N TRP A 151 9.87 -10.16 -3.93
CA TRP A 151 8.43 -10.04 -3.98
C TRP A 151 7.71 -11.40 -3.93
N LEU A 152 6.86 -11.57 -2.95
CA LEU A 152 5.98 -12.74 -2.81
C LEU A 152 4.82 -12.68 -3.82
N PRO A 153 4.26 -13.83 -4.24
CA PRO A 153 3.08 -13.86 -5.09
C PRO A 153 1.83 -13.35 -4.33
N LYS A 154 0.92 -12.63 -5.03
CA LYS A 154 -0.35 -12.13 -4.46
C LYS A 154 -1.29 -13.24 -4.00
N SER A 155 -1.20 -14.41 -4.60
CA SER A 155 -2.03 -15.57 -4.28
C SER A 155 -1.21 -16.84 -4.30
N ARG A 156 -1.65 -17.81 -3.53
CA ARG A 156 -1.11 -19.17 -3.56
C ARG A 156 -2.19 -20.15 -4.02
N LYS A 157 -1.76 -21.22 -4.64
CA LYS A 157 -2.62 -22.36 -4.95
C LYS A 157 -2.69 -23.24 -3.70
N VAL A 158 -3.88 -23.41 -3.15
CA VAL A 158 -4.13 -24.31 -2.02
C VAL A 158 -4.84 -25.54 -2.56
N TYR A 159 -4.34 -26.71 -2.20
CA TYR A 159 -4.95 -27.98 -2.56
C TYR A 159 -5.93 -28.39 -1.48
N ASP A 160 -7.13 -28.82 -1.92
CA ASP A 160 -8.11 -29.40 -1.02
C ASP A 160 -7.59 -30.79 -0.58
N LEU A 161 -7.69 -31.05 0.70
CA LEU A 161 -7.27 -32.30 1.33
C LEU A 161 -8.52 -33.12 1.71
N ASP A 162 -8.42 -34.45 1.65
CA ASP A 162 -9.41 -35.37 2.17
C ASP A 162 -9.24 -35.57 3.70
N GLU A 163 -10.04 -36.46 4.26
CA GLU A 163 -10.03 -36.77 5.68
C GLU A 163 -8.70 -37.39 6.18
N ASN A 164 -7.88 -37.91 5.26
CA ASN A 164 -6.58 -38.48 5.57
C ASN A 164 -5.44 -37.49 5.34
N GLY A 165 -5.75 -36.23 4.92
CA GLY A 165 -4.76 -35.21 4.61
C GLY A 165 -4.14 -35.34 3.22
N GLU A 166 -4.67 -36.22 2.34
CA GLU A 166 -4.21 -36.36 0.98
C GLU A 166 -4.92 -35.39 0.03
N ARG A 167 -4.22 -35.01 -1.07
CA ARG A 167 -4.78 -34.07 -2.05
C ARG A 167 -5.89 -34.72 -2.86
N ILE A 168 -7.08 -34.16 -2.77
CA ILE A 168 -8.25 -34.63 -3.55
C ILE A 168 -7.96 -34.50 -5.05
N ARG A 169 -8.25 -35.58 -5.80
CA ARG A 169 -8.18 -35.60 -7.26
C ARG A 169 -9.57 -35.45 -7.85
N LEU A 170 -9.66 -34.66 -8.92
CA LEU A 170 -10.86 -34.56 -9.73
C LEU A 170 -10.97 -35.76 -10.66
N PRO A 171 -12.17 -36.10 -11.19
CA PRO A 171 -12.33 -37.15 -12.19
C PRO A 171 -11.45 -36.99 -13.44
N SER A 172 -11.06 -35.75 -13.76
CA SER A 172 -10.11 -35.44 -14.84
C SER A 172 -8.64 -35.78 -14.51
N GLY A 173 -8.34 -36.37 -13.35
CA GLY A 173 -6.99 -36.65 -12.87
C GLY A 173 -6.26 -35.44 -12.27
N ASN A 174 -6.78 -34.24 -12.44
CA ASN A 174 -6.21 -33.03 -11.85
C ASN A 174 -6.47 -32.97 -10.34
N ARG A 175 -5.54 -32.33 -9.60
CA ARG A 175 -5.71 -32.09 -8.18
C ARG A 175 -6.70 -30.96 -7.94
N LYS A 176 -7.70 -31.19 -7.08
CA LYS A 176 -8.64 -30.14 -6.67
C LYS A 176 -7.90 -29.06 -5.90
N SER A 177 -8.07 -27.83 -6.29
CA SER A 177 -7.39 -26.70 -5.67
C SER A 177 -8.17 -25.42 -5.91
N HIS A 178 -8.00 -24.47 -5.02
CA HIS A 178 -8.51 -23.13 -5.17
C HIS A 178 -7.35 -22.10 -5.04
N LYS A 179 -7.56 -20.90 -5.54
CA LYS A 179 -6.65 -19.79 -5.29
C LYS A 179 -7.02 -19.14 -3.98
N GLU A 180 -6.10 -19.18 -3.04
CA GLU A 180 -6.20 -18.37 -1.85
C GLU A 180 -5.43 -17.07 -2.08
N ASN A 181 -6.13 -15.95 -2.04
CA ASN A 181 -5.47 -14.65 -1.94
C ASN A 181 -4.82 -14.61 -0.57
N LYS A 182 -3.50 -14.46 -0.52
CA LYS A 182 -2.81 -14.28 0.76
C LYS A 182 -3.44 -13.06 1.42
N SER A 183 -4.21 -13.32 2.45
CA SER A 183 -5.11 -12.34 3.08
C SER A 183 -4.36 -11.38 4.01
N TYR A 184 -3.22 -10.86 3.59
CA TYR A 184 -2.61 -9.71 4.30
C TYR A 184 -3.59 -8.54 4.42
N TYR A 185 -4.77 -8.61 3.78
CA TYR A 185 -5.66 -7.49 3.53
C TYR A 185 -7.11 -7.67 3.97
N ARG A 186 -7.48 -8.78 4.64
CA ARG A 186 -8.88 -9.01 5.02
C ARG A 186 -9.33 -8.26 6.26
N HIS A 187 -8.43 -7.70 7.05
CA HIS A 187 -8.76 -6.99 8.28
C HIS A 187 -8.27 -5.53 8.22
N PHE A 188 -8.93 -4.72 7.40
CA PHE A 188 -8.94 -3.29 7.66
C PHE A 188 -9.93 -3.08 8.81
N THR A 189 -9.44 -3.15 10.02
CA THR A 189 -10.15 -2.63 11.17
C THR A 189 -10.30 -1.12 10.95
N VAL A 190 -11.50 -0.60 11.15
CA VAL A 190 -11.76 0.85 11.12
C VAL A 190 -10.69 1.53 11.95
N ILE A 191 -9.98 2.48 11.32
CA ILE A 191 -8.93 3.24 11.98
C ILE A 191 -9.57 4.01 13.13
N ASN A 192 -9.44 3.51 14.33
CA ASN A 192 -9.86 4.23 15.51
C ASN A 192 -8.63 4.85 16.15
N PHE A 193 -8.24 6.03 15.67
CA PHE A 193 -7.19 6.85 16.29
C PHE A 193 -7.61 7.39 17.69
N ALA A 194 -8.77 6.99 18.19
CA ALA A 194 -9.34 7.43 19.47
C ALA A 194 -8.97 6.54 20.66
N LYS A 195 -7.84 5.83 20.65
CA LYS A 195 -7.29 5.29 21.89
C LYS A 195 -6.57 6.43 22.61
N PRO A 196 -7.00 6.81 23.81
CA PRO A 196 -6.22 7.74 24.61
C PRO A 196 -4.89 7.07 24.99
N TYR A 197 -3.80 7.79 24.79
CA TYR A 197 -2.51 7.49 25.39
C TYR A 197 -2.56 7.75 26.88
#